data_438e85028c572c72734dda4f71eb8cd3
#
_entry.id   438e85028c572c72734dda4f71eb8cd3
#
_cell.length_a   1.000
_cell.length_b   1.000
_cell.length_c   1.000
_cell.angle_alpha   90.00
_cell.angle_beta   90.00
_cell.angle_gamma   90.00
#
_symmetry.space_group_name_H-M   'P 1'
#
loop_
_entity.id
_entity.type
_entity.pdbx_description
1 polymer ?
#
loop_
_entity_poly.entity_id
_entity_poly.type
_entity_poly.pdbx_seq_one_letter_code
_entity_poly.pdbx_strand_id
1 'polypeptide(L)'
;VKKYSALSLLSLLALTACSSTSQNTKADGAPTADVAKPAAGTKGNAPDFTLPTLDGKNVSLSDYAGKVVLVDFWSTTCNPCLEEMPHLVEMYEKYKAKGFVILAVAGDGPETRSNVSSVVHQKKMSFPVLMDEETTVISRYNPKKDMPFWVLIDKTGNIVKKKNGYDPGDETRLAADIESLLQ
;
A
#
# COMPACT_ATOMS: atom_id res chain seq x y z
N VAL A 1 -46.79 52.08 -9.00
CA VAL A 1 -47.86 52.36 -9.98
C VAL A 1 -47.54 51.62 -11.25
N LYS A 2 -48.54 50.79 -11.71
CA LYS A 2 -48.67 50.05 -12.98
C LYS A 2 -47.98 48.69 -12.99
N LYS A 3 -48.71 47.59 -12.83
CA LYS A 3 -49.89 46.97 -13.49
C LYS A 3 -49.59 46.45 -14.90
N TYR A 4 -50.09 45.23 -15.05
CA TYR A 4 -50.53 44.45 -16.23
C TYR A 4 -49.46 43.50 -16.82
N SER A 5 -49.77 42.34 -17.30
CA SER A 5 -51.00 41.53 -17.35
C SER A 5 -50.60 40.18 -17.93
N ALA A 6 -51.38 39.19 -17.60
CA ALA A 6 -51.33 37.84 -18.15
C ALA A 6 -51.52 37.82 -19.67
N LEU A 7 -50.97 36.79 -20.32
CA LEU A 7 -51.75 35.96 -21.24
C LEU A 7 -51.08 34.65 -21.54
N SER A 8 -51.88 33.64 -21.38
CA SER A 8 -51.71 32.25 -21.82
C SER A 8 -51.30 32.12 -23.28
N LEU A 9 -50.62 31.02 -23.62
CA LEU A 9 -51.08 30.13 -24.68
C LEU A 9 -50.33 28.81 -24.67
N LEU A 10 -51.10 27.74 -24.69
CA LEU A 10 -50.75 26.34 -24.99
C LEU A 10 -49.90 26.20 -26.25
N SER A 11 -48.95 25.28 -26.30
CA SER A 11 -48.97 24.23 -27.34
C SER A 11 -47.78 23.29 -27.27
N LEU A 12 -48.12 22.07 -27.36
CA LEU A 12 -47.56 20.92 -28.07
C LEU A 12 -46.30 20.22 -27.53
N LEU A 13 -46.61 18.97 -27.22
CA LEU A 13 -45.66 17.83 -27.10
C LEU A 13 -44.75 17.73 -28.33
N ALA A 14 -43.47 17.50 -28.08
CA ALA A 14 -42.61 16.75 -28.97
C ALA A 14 -41.73 15.85 -28.10
N LEU A 15 -42.08 14.56 -28.10
CA LEU A 15 -41.14 13.51 -27.63
C LEU A 15 -40.01 13.42 -28.62
N THR A 16 -38.81 13.78 -28.21
CA THR A 16 -37.59 13.36 -28.88
C THR A 16 -36.77 12.52 -27.88
N ALA A 17 -36.71 11.22 -28.23
CA ALA A 17 -35.82 10.28 -27.60
C ALA A 17 -34.37 10.69 -27.88
N CYS A 18 -33.64 11.18 -26.84
CA CYS A 18 -32.21 11.33 -26.92
C CYS A 18 -31.58 10.07 -26.36
N SER A 19 -31.03 9.29 -27.27
CA SER A 19 -30.04 8.23 -26.95
C SER A 19 -28.90 8.80 -26.15
N SER A 20 -28.76 8.36 -24.90
CA SER A 20 -27.60 8.65 -24.05
C SER A 20 -26.41 7.83 -24.55
N THR A 21 -25.59 8.44 -25.39
CA THR A 21 -24.25 7.90 -25.68
C THR A 21 -23.40 8.08 -24.43
N SER A 22 -23.18 6.99 -23.70
CA SER A 22 -22.24 6.90 -22.58
C SER A 22 -20.84 7.18 -23.11
N GLN A 23 -20.35 8.39 -22.90
CA GLN A 23 -18.93 8.68 -23.09
C GLN A 23 -18.15 8.08 -21.92
N ASN A 24 -17.50 6.96 -22.19
CA ASN A 24 -16.55 6.30 -21.34
C ASN A 24 -15.28 7.19 -21.22
N THR A 25 -15.27 8.09 -20.24
CA THR A 25 -14.04 8.79 -19.85
C THR A 25 -13.11 7.80 -19.18
N LYS A 26 -12.09 7.40 -19.93
CA LYS A 26 -10.97 6.61 -19.48
C LYS A 26 -10.25 7.39 -18.38
N ALA A 27 -10.54 7.08 -17.12
CA ALA A 27 -9.74 7.52 -15.99
C ALA A 27 -8.42 6.74 -16.06
N ASP A 28 -7.33 7.49 -16.19
CA ASP A 28 -5.99 6.93 -16.13
C ASP A 28 -5.80 6.21 -14.79
N GLY A 29 -5.76 4.88 -14.88
CA GLY A 29 -5.63 4.01 -13.73
C GLY A 29 -4.24 4.13 -13.12
N ALA A 30 -4.19 4.45 -11.82
CA ALA A 30 -3.05 4.08 -11.00
C ALA A 30 -2.79 2.57 -11.17
N PRO A 31 -1.52 2.12 -11.17
CA PRO A 31 -1.21 0.71 -11.34
C PRO A 31 -1.86 -0.08 -10.19
N THR A 32 -2.92 -0.80 -10.51
CA THR A 32 -3.47 -1.81 -9.61
C THR A 32 -2.43 -2.92 -9.52
N ALA A 33 -1.72 -2.99 -8.38
CA ALA A 33 -0.95 -4.17 -8.05
C ALA A 33 -1.90 -5.37 -8.14
N ASP A 34 -1.58 -6.33 -9.00
CA ASP A 34 -2.32 -7.57 -9.16
C ASP A 34 -2.42 -8.25 -7.79
N VAL A 35 -3.59 -8.13 -7.15
CA VAL A 35 -3.87 -8.83 -5.89
C VAL A 35 -4.12 -10.28 -6.27
N ALA A 36 -3.06 -11.08 -6.25
CA ALA A 36 -3.15 -12.51 -6.44
C ALA A 36 -4.11 -13.10 -5.39
N LYS A 37 -5.05 -13.93 -5.86
CA LYS A 37 -6.01 -14.71 -5.05
C LYS A 37 -5.29 -15.40 -3.88
N PRO A 38 -5.90 -15.45 -2.66
CA PRO A 38 -5.29 -16.03 -1.46
C PRO A 38 -4.78 -17.45 -1.71
N ALA A 39 -3.49 -17.66 -1.56
CA ALA A 39 -2.89 -18.98 -1.43
C ALA A 39 -3.01 -19.42 0.04
N ALA A 40 -3.26 -20.68 0.27
CA ALA A 40 -3.43 -21.29 1.60
C ALA A 40 -2.31 -20.86 2.56
N GLY A 41 -2.71 -20.48 3.77
CA GLY A 41 -1.93 -19.82 4.82
C GLY A 41 -0.46 -20.20 4.94
N THR A 42 0.35 -19.22 5.33
CA THR A 42 1.78 -19.41 5.60
C THR A 42 1.97 -20.45 6.70
N LYS A 43 2.69 -21.53 6.40
CA LYS A 43 3.03 -22.57 7.39
C LYS A 43 4.23 -22.17 8.28
N GLY A 44 4.79 -20.99 8.06
CA GLY A 44 5.97 -20.49 8.73
C GLY A 44 5.69 -19.86 10.11
N ASN A 45 6.74 -19.32 10.73
CA ASN A 45 6.69 -18.72 12.07
C ASN A 45 6.38 -17.22 12.08
N ALA A 46 6.20 -16.58 10.92
CA ALA A 46 5.84 -15.17 10.86
C ALA A 46 4.36 -15.01 11.32
N PRO A 47 4.09 -14.17 12.33
CA PRO A 47 2.72 -13.92 12.79
C PRO A 47 1.88 -13.33 11.66
N ASP A 48 0.79 -13.98 11.28
CA ASP A 48 -0.11 -13.44 10.26
C ASP A 48 -0.84 -12.20 10.76
N PHE A 49 -1.17 -11.30 9.84
CA PHE A 49 -1.94 -10.10 10.11
C PHE A 49 -2.76 -9.69 8.90
N THR A 50 -3.79 -8.91 9.14
CA THR A 50 -4.58 -8.24 8.10
C THR A 50 -4.70 -6.77 8.47
N LEU A 51 -4.32 -5.89 7.54
CA LEU A 51 -4.41 -4.44 7.70
C LEU A 51 -5.04 -3.80 6.47
N PRO A 52 -5.73 -2.66 6.65
CA PRO A 52 -6.23 -1.88 5.52
C PRO A 52 -5.10 -1.14 4.81
N THR A 53 -5.20 -1.02 3.51
CA THR A 53 -4.41 -0.11 2.67
C THR A 53 -4.94 1.33 2.76
N LEU A 54 -4.25 2.29 2.15
CA LEU A 54 -4.71 3.67 2.07
C LEU A 54 -6.06 3.81 1.36
N ASP A 55 -6.36 2.96 0.38
CA ASP A 55 -7.65 2.91 -0.34
C ASP A 55 -8.71 2.03 0.35
N GLY A 56 -8.42 1.54 1.56
CA GLY A 56 -9.36 0.81 2.41
C GLY A 56 -9.53 -0.68 2.09
N LYS A 57 -8.72 -1.24 1.19
CA LYS A 57 -8.72 -2.68 0.93
C LYS A 57 -7.94 -3.41 2.02
N ASN A 58 -8.44 -4.55 2.46
CA ASN A 58 -7.72 -5.40 3.40
C ASN A 58 -6.68 -6.25 2.68
N VAL A 59 -5.48 -6.27 3.27
CA VAL A 59 -4.34 -7.07 2.81
C VAL A 59 -3.81 -7.87 3.98
N SER A 60 -3.61 -9.17 3.76
CA SER A 60 -3.04 -10.09 4.74
C SER A 60 -1.64 -10.53 4.34
N LEU A 61 -0.77 -10.80 5.32
CA LEU A 61 0.54 -11.40 5.03
C LEU A 61 0.39 -12.74 4.28
N SER A 62 -0.61 -13.53 4.65
CA SER A 62 -0.95 -14.81 4.01
C SER A 62 -1.32 -14.70 2.53
N ASP A 63 -1.74 -13.54 2.04
CA ASP A 63 -2.00 -13.31 0.60
C ASP A 63 -0.73 -13.43 -0.26
N TYR A 64 0.43 -13.36 0.38
CA TYR A 64 1.75 -13.43 -0.27
C TYR A 64 2.50 -14.74 0.00
N ALA A 65 1.77 -15.80 0.37
CA ALA A 65 2.38 -17.12 0.55
C ALA A 65 3.14 -17.56 -0.71
N GLY A 66 4.33 -18.12 -0.51
CA GLY A 66 5.23 -18.53 -1.61
C GLY A 66 6.09 -17.42 -2.20
N LYS A 67 5.98 -16.20 -1.67
CA LYS A 67 6.83 -15.05 -2.04
C LYS A 67 7.86 -14.77 -0.94
N VAL A 68 8.94 -14.10 -1.32
CA VAL A 68 9.86 -13.46 -0.36
C VAL A 68 9.24 -12.12 0.03
N VAL A 69 8.98 -11.92 1.32
CA VAL A 69 8.27 -10.73 1.81
C VAL A 69 9.16 -9.95 2.77
N LEU A 70 9.29 -8.65 2.53
CA LEU A 70 9.82 -7.69 3.50
C LEU A 70 8.64 -6.97 4.14
N VAL A 71 8.45 -7.13 5.45
CA VAL A 71 7.52 -6.31 6.21
C VAL A 71 8.34 -5.19 6.83
N ASP A 72 8.11 -3.96 6.38
CA ASP A 72 8.79 -2.75 6.82
C ASP A 72 7.86 -1.88 7.67
N PHE A 73 8.27 -1.58 8.90
CA PHE A 73 7.53 -0.73 9.85
C PHE A 73 8.14 0.67 9.88
N TRP A 74 7.33 1.65 9.52
CA TRP A 74 7.74 3.03 9.36
C TRP A 74 6.67 4.04 9.83
N SER A 75 7.00 5.31 9.88
CA SER A 75 6.04 6.40 10.06
C SER A 75 6.49 7.68 9.35
N THR A 76 5.56 8.60 9.13
CA THR A 76 5.87 9.88 8.46
C THR A 76 6.76 10.80 9.29
N THR A 77 6.90 10.55 10.58
CA THR A 77 7.76 11.32 11.50
C THR A 77 9.13 10.66 11.74
N CYS A 78 9.36 9.48 11.15
CA CYS A 78 10.61 8.73 11.28
C CYS A 78 11.59 9.14 10.17
N ASN A 79 12.51 10.06 10.44
CA ASN A 79 13.49 10.53 9.45
C ASN A 79 14.35 9.40 8.85
N PRO A 80 14.95 8.48 9.63
CA PRO A 80 15.73 7.38 9.03
C PRO A 80 14.87 6.43 8.20
N CYS A 81 13.57 6.26 8.50
CA CYS A 81 12.66 5.52 7.62
C CYS A 81 12.51 6.21 6.25
N LEU A 82 12.37 7.54 6.26
CA LEU A 82 12.23 8.32 5.03
C LEU A 82 13.53 8.34 4.20
N GLU A 83 14.69 8.16 4.84
CA GLU A 83 15.99 8.02 4.18
C GLU A 83 16.14 6.63 3.54
N GLU A 84 15.67 5.58 4.18
CA GLU A 84 15.70 4.19 3.67
C GLU A 84 14.74 3.99 2.48
N MET A 85 13.61 4.68 2.45
CA MET A 85 12.50 4.44 1.52
C MET A 85 12.88 4.44 0.02
N PRO A 86 13.72 5.35 -0.51
CA PRO A 86 14.15 5.28 -1.91
C PRO A 86 14.85 3.97 -2.27
N HIS A 87 15.65 3.42 -1.37
CA HIS A 87 16.35 2.14 -1.57
C HIS A 87 15.38 0.96 -1.58
N LEU A 88 14.34 1.00 -0.73
CA LEU A 88 13.26 0.01 -0.75
C LEU A 88 12.48 0.05 -2.07
N VAL A 89 12.21 1.25 -2.60
CA VAL A 89 11.55 1.41 -3.91
C VAL A 89 12.41 0.80 -5.02
N GLU A 90 13.71 1.09 -5.07
CA GLU A 90 14.62 0.51 -6.06
C GLU A 90 14.69 -1.02 -5.96
N MET A 91 14.80 -1.57 -4.75
CA MET A 91 14.80 -3.02 -4.52
C MET A 91 13.48 -3.67 -4.97
N TYR A 92 12.35 -3.05 -4.65
CA TYR A 92 11.05 -3.57 -5.08
C TYR A 92 10.96 -3.62 -6.60
N GLU A 93 11.29 -2.53 -7.29
CA GLU A 93 11.27 -2.49 -8.75
C GLU A 93 12.18 -3.55 -9.38
N LYS A 94 13.36 -3.78 -8.80
CA LYS A 94 14.34 -4.77 -9.28
C LYS A 94 13.86 -6.22 -9.09
N TYR A 95 13.17 -6.53 -8.00
CA TYR A 95 12.90 -7.92 -7.61
C TYR A 95 11.42 -8.34 -7.65
N LYS A 96 10.46 -7.42 -7.81
CA LYS A 96 9.03 -7.75 -7.81
C LYS A 96 8.65 -8.82 -8.83
N ALA A 97 9.22 -8.77 -10.04
CA ALA A 97 8.97 -9.77 -11.08
C ALA A 97 9.52 -11.17 -10.74
N LYS A 98 10.46 -11.25 -9.77
CA LYS A 98 11.04 -12.50 -9.28
C LYS A 98 10.32 -13.08 -8.07
N GLY A 99 9.23 -12.45 -7.62
CA GLY A 99 8.45 -12.91 -6.48
C GLY A 99 8.82 -12.28 -5.13
N PHE A 100 9.42 -11.08 -5.16
CA PHE A 100 9.65 -10.26 -3.97
C PHE A 100 8.51 -9.27 -3.75
N VAL A 101 8.12 -9.07 -2.50
CA VAL A 101 7.08 -8.12 -2.09
C VAL A 101 7.55 -7.32 -0.89
N ILE A 102 7.21 -6.04 -0.84
CA ILE A 102 7.32 -5.19 0.35
C ILE A 102 5.92 -4.89 0.85
N LEU A 103 5.68 -5.11 2.14
CA LEU A 103 4.51 -4.65 2.88
C LEU A 103 4.97 -3.54 3.82
N ALA A 104 4.79 -2.28 3.41
CA ALA A 104 5.17 -1.13 4.21
C ALA A 104 4.05 -0.79 5.20
N VAL A 105 4.26 -1.09 6.48
CA VAL A 105 3.29 -0.91 7.56
C VAL A 105 3.53 0.43 8.24
N ALA A 106 2.63 1.38 8.01
CA ALA A 106 2.69 2.71 8.61
C ALA A 106 2.05 2.70 10.00
N GLY A 107 2.81 3.12 11.00
CA GLY A 107 2.34 3.30 12.39
C GLY A 107 1.79 4.70 12.67
N ASP A 108 1.36 5.41 11.63
CA ASP A 108 0.73 6.73 11.73
C ASP A 108 -0.72 6.60 12.21
N GLY A 109 -1.12 7.44 13.16
CA GLY A 109 -2.50 7.50 13.65
C GLY A 109 -3.49 8.17 12.67
N PRO A 110 -4.78 8.20 13.00
CA PRO A 110 -5.82 8.75 12.12
C PRO A 110 -5.57 10.18 11.68
N GLU A 111 -5.03 11.04 12.56
CA GLU A 111 -4.74 12.46 12.29
C GLU A 111 -3.58 12.67 11.32
N THR A 112 -2.69 11.70 11.16
CA THR A 112 -1.53 11.79 10.27
C THR A 112 -1.68 10.96 8.98
N ARG A 113 -2.81 10.28 8.80
CA ARG A 113 -3.09 9.45 7.61
C ARG A 113 -2.90 10.19 6.28
N SER A 114 -3.28 11.47 6.20
CA SER A 114 -3.06 12.30 5.00
C SER A 114 -1.58 12.50 4.68
N ASN A 115 -0.72 12.54 5.71
CA ASN A 115 0.72 12.65 5.54
C ASN A 115 1.29 11.38 4.92
N VAL A 116 0.79 10.19 5.32
CA VAL A 116 1.19 8.91 4.72
C VAL A 116 0.95 8.91 3.21
N SER A 117 -0.25 9.32 2.77
CA SER A 117 -0.56 9.44 1.33
C SER A 117 0.41 10.39 0.60
N SER A 118 0.72 11.53 1.22
CA SER A 118 1.66 12.51 0.66
C SER A 118 3.07 11.93 0.49
N VAL A 119 3.58 11.23 1.51
CA VAL A 119 4.90 10.58 1.48
C VAL A 119 4.93 9.46 0.42
N VAL A 120 3.89 8.61 0.37
CA VAL A 120 3.77 7.54 -0.63
C VAL A 120 3.90 8.09 -2.05
N HIS A 121 3.19 9.17 -2.34
CA HIS A 121 3.27 9.83 -3.64
C HIS A 121 4.64 10.46 -3.89
N GLN A 122 5.18 11.20 -2.93
CA GLN A 122 6.47 11.89 -3.03
C GLN A 122 7.64 10.90 -3.24
N LYS A 123 7.64 9.79 -2.50
CA LYS A 123 8.67 8.74 -2.57
C LYS A 123 8.41 7.73 -3.69
N LYS A 124 7.30 7.85 -4.44
CA LYS A 124 6.92 6.95 -5.54
C LYS A 124 6.85 5.48 -5.09
N MET A 125 6.31 5.24 -3.90
CA MET A 125 6.16 3.89 -3.37
C MET A 125 5.16 3.11 -4.21
N SER A 126 5.62 2.06 -4.90
CA SER A 126 4.82 1.23 -5.80
C SER A 126 4.42 -0.12 -5.19
N PHE A 127 4.79 -0.37 -3.95
CA PHE A 127 4.41 -1.53 -3.15
C PHE A 127 3.23 -1.22 -2.22
N PRO A 128 2.54 -2.25 -1.67
CA PRO A 128 1.45 -2.07 -0.71
C PRO A 128 1.87 -1.29 0.54
N VAL A 129 1.10 -0.25 0.86
CA VAL A 129 1.23 0.54 2.10
C VAL A 129 0.01 0.27 2.96
N LEU A 130 0.24 -0.26 4.16
CA LEU A 130 -0.76 -0.74 5.09
C LEU A 130 -0.80 0.17 6.32
N MET A 131 -1.98 0.37 6.88
CA MET A 131 -2.20 1.25 8.02
C MET A 131 -2.35 0.44 9.32
N ASP A 132 -1.41 0.57 10.25
CA ASP A 132 -1.46 0.01 11.61
C ASP A 132 -1.67 1.14 12.63
N GLU A 133 -2.79 1.86 12.50
CA GLU A 133 -3.10 3.08 13.27
C GLU A 133 -3.07 2.84 14.78
N GLU A 134 -3.40 1.62 15.23
CA GLU A 134 -3.36 1.22 16.65
C GLU A 134 -2.02 0.59 17.05
N THR A 135 -1.08 0.47 16.12
CA THR A 135 0.25 -0.15 16.34
C THR A 135 0.20 -1.59 16.88
N THR A 136 -0.87 -2.31 16.54
CA THR A 136 -1.11 -3.68 17.04
C THR A 136 -0.23 -4.69 16.35
N VAL A 137 0.02 -4.53 15.05
CA VAL A 137 0.88 -5.42 14.27
C VAL A 137 2.34 -5.18 14.60
N ILE A 138 2.80 -3.92 14.60
CA ILE A 138 4.19 -3.63 14.97
C ILE A 138 4.52 -4.13 16.39
N SER A 139 3.58 -4.04 17.34
CA SER A 139 3.80 -4.53 18.71
C SER A 139 4.07 -6.03 18.77
N ARG A 140 3.50 -6.82 17.86
CA ARG A 140 3.74 -8.27 17.78
C ARG A 140 5.11 -8.60 17.19
N TYR A 141 5.58 -7.81 16.24
CA TYR A 141 6.87 -8.03 15.59
C TYR A 141 8.04 -7.38 16.34
N ASN A 142 7.81 -6.18 16.89
CA ASN A 142 8.74 -5.36 17.64
C ASN A 142 8.03 -4.71 18.84
N PRO A 143 8.06 -5.33 20.03
CA PRO A 143 7.36 -4.80 21.22
C PRO A 143 7.85 -3.41 21.65
N LYS A 144 9.08 -3.00 21.30
CA LYS A 144 9.61 -1.66 21.58
C LYS A 144 9.05 -0.60 20.64
N LYS A 145 8.50 -1.01 19.49
CA LYS A 145 7.99 -0.13 18.44
C LYS A 145 9.02 0.86 17.88
N ASP A 146 10.32 0.54 18.01
CA ASP A 146 11.37 1.34 17.39
C ASP A 146 11.25 1.27 15.87
N MET A 147 11.53 2.37 15.17
CA MET A 147 11.46 2.50 13.72
C MET A 147 12.70 3.20 13.18
N PRO A 148 13.17 2.86 11.94
CA PRO A 148 12.67 1.78 11.09
C PRO A 148 12.93 0.41 11.69
N PHE A 149 12.05 -0.52 11.44
CA PHE A 149 12.21 -1.91 11.80
C PHE A 149 11.63 -2.78 10.70
N TRP A 150 12.39 -3.76 10.21
CA TRP A 150 11.85 -4.68 9.21
C TRP A 150 12.14 -6.14 9.54
N VAL A 151 11.35 -7.00 8.95
CA VAL A 151 11.53 -8.45 8.96
C VAL A 151 11.50 -8.99 7.54
N LEU A 152 12.46 -9.84 7.21
CA LEU A 152 12.53 -10.56 5.94
C LEU A 152 12.00 -11.97 6.14
N ILE A 153 11.04 -12.36 5.29
CA ILE A 153 10.28 -13.61 5.38
C ILE A 153 10.52 -14.39 4.09
N ASP A 154 10.85 -15.67 4.22
CA ASP A 154 11.09 -16.56 3.09
C ASP A 154 9.78 -17.06 2.43
N LYS A 155 9.93 -17.79 1.31
CA LYS A 155 8.81 -18.38 0.55
C LYS A 155 7.96 -19.36 1.37
N THR A 156 8.47 -19.88 2.50
CA THR A 156 7.75 -20.80 3.40
C THR A 156 7.04 -20.09 4.55
N GLY A 157 7.22 -18.77 4.67
CA GLY A 157 6.60 -17.93 5.71
C GLY A 157 7.42 -17.86 7.00
N ASN A 158 8.70 -18.24 6.98
CA ASN A 158 9.59 -18.11 8.13
C ASN A 158 10.31 -16.76 8.11
N ILE A 159 10.39 -16.13 9.27
CA ILE A 159 11.28 -14.97 9.46
C ILE A 159 12.72 -15.45 9.42
N VAL A 160 13.48 -14.98 8.43
CA VAL A 160 14.89 -15.32 8.25
C VAL A 160 15.82 -14.22 8.76
N LYS A 161 15.35 -12.97 8.80
CA LYS A 161 16.13 -11.84 9.30
C LYS A 161 15.24 -10.74 9.88
N LYS A 162 15.78 -10.02 10.86
CA LYS A 162 15.18 -8.83 11.43
C LYS A 162 16.25 -7.75 11.58
N LYS A 163 15.87 -6.48 11.39
CA LYS A 163 16.76 -5.36 11.66
C LYS A 163 16.00 -4.21 12.31
N ASN A 164 16.65 -3.55 13.23
CA ASN A 164 16.20 -2.32 13.86
C ASN A 164 17.16 -1.18 13.46
N GLY A 165 16.61 -0.03 13.14
CA GLY A 165 17.37 1.12 12.65
C GLY A 165 17.82 0.97 11.20
N TYR A 166 18.29 2.07 10.63
CA TYR A 166 18.87 2.14 9.29
C TYR A 166 20.24 2.81 9.35
N ASP A 167 21.23 2.16 8.74
CA ASP A 167 22.55 2.72 8.52
C ASP A 167 22.88 2.69 7.01
N PRO A 168 23.48 3.73 6.43
CA PRO A 168 23.89 3.72 5.03
C PRO A 168 24.73 2.48 4.68
N GLY A 169 24.35 1.75 3.63
CA GLY A 169 24.96 0.47 3.23
C GLY A 169 24.15 -0.78 3.65
N ASP A 170 23.13 -0.63 4.50
CA ASP A 170 22.23 -1.73 4.86
C ASP A 170 21.47 -2.25 3.65
N GLU A 171 21.12 -1.38 2.72
CA GLU A 171 20.44 -1.72 1.47
C GLU A 171 21.20 -2.73 0.63
N THR A 172 22.53 -2.65 0.63
CA THR A 172 23.38 -3.63 -0.11
C THR A 172 23.30 -5.01 0.53
N ARG A 173 23.32 -5.08 1.86
CA ARG A 173 23.19 -6.34 2.60
C ARG A 173 21.81 -6.94 2.46
N LEU A 174 20.76 -6.11 2.56
CA LEU A 174 19.38 -6.54 2.36
C LEU A 174 19.16 -7.07 0.93
N ALA A 175 19.71 -6.40 -0.08
CA ALA A 175 19.60 -6.84 -1.47
C ALA A 175 20.23 -8.23 -1.67
N ALA A 176 21.41 -8.50 -1.08
CA ALA A 176 22.06 -9.80 -1.15
C ALA A 176 21.23 -10.91 -0.46
N ASP A 177 20.63 -10.60 0.71
CA ASP A 177 19.74 -11.54 1.41
C ASP A 177 18.51 -11.87 0.54
N ILE A 178 17.87 -10.86 -0.06
CA ILE A 178 16.71 -11.05 -0.96
C ILE A 178 17.11 -11.91 -2.16
N GLU A 179 18.25 -11.62 -2.81
CA GLU A 179 18.73 -12.40 -3.96
C GLU A 179 18.92 -13.88 -3.62
N SER A 180 19.45 -14.17 -2.44
CA SER A 180 19.67 -15.54 -1.99
C SER A 180 18.37 -16.32 -1.78
N LEU A 181 17.29 -15.64 -1.37
CA LEU A 181 15.98 -16.25 -1.12
C LEU A 181 15.14 -16.40 -2.41
N LEU A 182 15.49 -15.68 -3.46
CA LEU A 182 14.76 -15.70 -4.73
C LEU A 182 15.25 -16.80 -5.69
N GLN A 183 16.40 -17.42 -5.39
CA GLN A 183 16.97 -18.53 -6.17
C GLN A 183 16.12 -19.82 -6.15
#